data_fad8565ff184d57e8377730550f0b7b9
#
_entry.id   fad8565ff184d57e8377730550f0b7b9
#
_cell.length_a   1.000
_cell.length_b   1.000
_cell.length_c   1.000
_cell.angle_alpha   90.00
_cell.angle_beta   90.00
_cell.angle_gamma   90.00
#
_symmetry.space_group_name_H-M   'P 1'
#
loop_
_entity.id
_entity.type
_entity.pdbx_description
1 polymer ?
#
loop_
_entity_poly.entity_id
_entity_poly.type
_entity_poly.pdbx_seq_one_letter_code
_entity_poly.pdbx_strand_id
1 'polypeptide(L)'
;MDTPKSKKIELIIPAYRMHTQSFLNVLDGISEEDALKRIDGKTNHIVWMAGNFLNMRYDLGMVLGLKDEDPYNDLFFQGKALDESYNYPSLDELEKNFHDISPKVFQKLLEVTDEELDEIFEIGMGVPFIRETKLNFAGMCLGREDYLCGQIGLMRRILDYPGMKYDVDENIKY
;
A
#
# COMPACT_ATOMS: atom_id res chain seq x y z
N MET A 1 -0.04 23.48 3.56
CA MET A 1 0.38 22.25 2.82
C MET A 1 1.77 21.93 3.31
N ASP A 2 1.97 20.73 3.82
CA ASP A 2 3.29 20.32 4.29
C ASP A 2 4.24 20.22 3.10
N THR A 3 5.35 20.94 3.18
CA THR A 3 6.32 21.01 2.08
C THR A 3 7.42 19.98 2.38
N PRO A 4 7.66 18.99 1.51
CA PRO A 4 8.73 18.03 1.71
C PRO A 4 10.11 18.71 1.59
N LYS A 5 11.11 18.17 2.28
CA LYS A 5 12.50 18.65 2.17
C LYS A 5 13.07 18.39 0.77
N SER A 6 12.77 17.22 0.21
CA SER A 6 13.22 16.85 -1.13
C SER A 6 12.19 17.27 -2.19
N LYS A 7 12.68 17.91 -3.26
CA LYS A 7 11.85 18.19 -4.45
C LYS A 7 11.56 16.95 -5.28
N LYS A 8 12.37 15.92 -5.16
CA LYS A 8 12.21 14.67 -5.93
C LYS A 8 10.91 13.93 -5.61
N ILE A 9 10.36 14.15 -4.41
CA ILE A 9 9.12 13.49 -3.97
C ILE A 9 7.89 14.39 -3.98
N GLU A 10 7.98 15.60 -4.56
CA GLU A 10 6.80 16.48 -4.68
C GLU A 10 5.62 15.80 -5.38
N LEU A 11 5.86 14.90 -6.33
CA LEU A 11 4.82 14.10 -6.99
C LEU A 11 4.35 12.92 -6.14
N ILE A 12 5.20 12.41 -5.27
CA ILE A 12 4.89 11.25 -4.40
C ILE A 12 3.90 11.65 -3.31
N ILE A 13 4.05 12.84 -2.72
CA ILE A 13 3.19 13.30 -1.62
C ILE A 13 1.69 13.30 -1.97
N PRO A 14 1.23 13.94 -3.06
CA PRO A 14 -0.19 13.87 -3.42
C PRO A 14 -0.64 12.46 -3.80
N ALA A 15 0.20 11.66 -4.49
CA ALA A 15 -0.12 10.27 -4.80
C ALA A 15 -0.30 9.42 -3.54
N TYR A 16 0.61 9.54 -2.58
CA TYR A 16 0.52 8.86 -1.28
C TYR A 16 -0.79 9.16 -0.56
N ARG A 17 -1.17 10.46 -0.49
CA ARG A 17 -2.43 10.89 0.13
C ARG A 17 -3.66 10.39 -0.63
N MET A 18 -3.62 10.42 -1.96
CA MET A 18 -4.71 9.86 -2.78
C MET A 18 -4.86 8.35 -2.56
N HIS A 19 -3.74 7.61 -2.47
CA HIS A 19 -3.78 6.17 -2.20
C HIS A 19 -4.30 5.88 -0.80
N THR A 20 -4.01 6.74 0.20
CA THR A 20 -4.58 6.63 1.54
C THR A 20 -6.12 6.71 1.49
N GLN A 21 -6.67 7.71 0.81
CA GLN A 21 -8.12 7.85 0.64
C GLN A 21 -8.70 6.70 -0.19
N SER A 22 -8.04 6.31 -1.27
CA SER A 22 -8.49 5.23 -2.15
C SER A 22 -8.54 3.88 -1.44
N PHE A 23 -7.56 3.57 -0.59
CA PHE A 23 -7.55 2.34 0.19
C PHE A 23 -8.77 2.22 1.10
N LEU A 24 -9.09 3.27 1.84
CA LEU A 24 -10.27 3.28 2.72
C LEU A 24 -11.57 3.22 1.92
N ASN A 25 -11.67 4.02 0.86
CA ASN A 25 -12.86 4.04 0.00
C ASN A 25 -13.10 2.71 -0.71
N VAL A 26 -12.04 2.02 -1.13
CA VAL A 26 -12.21 0.77 -1.87
C VAL A 26 -12.60 -0.40 -0.97
N LEU A 27 -12.33 -0.32 0.33
CA LEU A 27 -12.75 -1.32 1.33
C LEU A 27 -14.10 -1.01 1.97
N ASP A 28 -14.58 0.24 1.90
CA ASP A 28 -15.81 0.69 2.55
C ASP A 28 -17.00 -0.23 2.25
N GLY A 29 -17.62 -0.75 3.31
CA GLY A 29 -18.83 -1.56 3.27
C GLY A 29 -18.66 -3.00 2.77
N ILE A 30 -17.44 -3.47 2.48
CA ILE A 30 -17.19 -4.88 2.14
C ILE A 30 -17.28 -5.72 3.42
N SER A 31 -18.05 -6.81 3.38
CA SER A 31 -18.11 -7.74 4.52
C SER A 31 -16.86 -8.61 4.59
N GLU A 32 -16.51 -9.04 5.82
CA GLU A 32 -15.38 -9.96 6.03
C GLU A 32 -15.56 -11.28 5.26
N GLU A 33 -16.79 -11.78 5.15
CA GLU A 33 -17.08 -12.99 4.38
C GLU A 33 -16.79 -12.80 2.89
N ASP A 34 -17.25 -11.69 2.31
CA ASP A 34 -17.05 -11.40 0.89
C ASP A 34 -15.58 -11.05 0.58
N ALA A 35 -14.89 -10.45 1.54
CA ALA A 35 -13.49 -10.10 1.40
C ALA A 35 -12.56 -11.32 1.25
N LEU A 36 -13.00 -12.51 1.65
CA LEU A 36 -12.28 -13.79 1.47
C LEU A 36 -12.70 -14.55 0.22
N LYS A 37 -13.70 -14.07 -0.54
CA LYS A 37 -14.17 -14.75 -1.75
C LYS A 37 -13.17 -14.60 -2.91
N ARG A 38 -13.02 -15.68 -3.65
CA ARG A 38 -12.25 -15.76 -4.90
C ARG A 38 -13.17 -16.06 -6.07
N ILE A 39 -12.91 -15.46 -7.21
CA ILE A 39 -13.69 -15.70 -8.41
C ILE A 39 -13.14 -16.95 -9.10
N ASP A 40 -13.95 -17.99 -9.16
CA ASP A 40 -13.61 -19.32 -9.72
C ASP A 40 -12.27 -19.90 -9.19
N GLY A 41 -11.88 -19.52 -7.97
CA GLY A 41 -10.58 -19.91 -7.41
C GLY A 41 -9.35 -19.31 -8.15
N LYS A 42 -9.57 -18.35 -9.07
CA LYS A 42 -8.50 -17.83 -9.95
C LYS A 42 -7.96 -16.48 -9.52
N THR A 43 -8.74 -15.70 -8.73
CA THR A 43 -8.29 -14.38 -8.23
C THR A 43 -7.69 -14.50 -6.85
N ASN A 44 -6.88 -13.51 -6.45
CA ASN A 44 -6.67 -13.26 -5.04
C ASN A 44 -7.96 -12.74 -4.42
N HIS A 45 -8.18 -12.98 -3.14
CA HIS A 45 -9.28 -12.38 -2.40
C HIS A 45 -8.90 -10.96 -1.92
N ILE A 46 -9.90 -10.15 -1.55
CA ILE A 46 -9.72 -8.75 -1.18
C ILE A 46 -8.79 -8.59 0.04
N VAL A 47 -8.91 -9.44 1.05
CA VAL A 47 -8.00 -9.41 2.22
C VAL A 47 -6.54 -9.58 1.82
N TRP A 48 -6.23 -10.48 0.87
CA TRP A 48 -4.85 -10.62 0.36
C TRP A 48 -4.37 -9.34 -0.34
N MET A 49 -5.24 -8.72 -1.15
CA MET A 49 -4.89 -7.48 -1.85
C MET A 49 -4.69 -6.33 -0.88
N ALA A 50 -5.56 -6.19 0.12
CA ALA A 50 -5.46 -5.16 1.16
C ALA A 50 -4.22 -5.38 2.04
N GLY A 51 -3.92 -6.62 2.41
CA GLY A 51 -2.71 -6.96 3.16
C GLY A 51 -1.43 -6.69 2.36
N ASN A 52 -1.42 -6.99 1.06
CA ASN A 52 -0.26 -6.66 0.20
C ASN A 52 -0.12 -5.13 0.02
N PHE A 53 -1.23 -4.37 0.00
CA PHE A 53 -1.18 -2.91 0.04
C PHE A 53 -0.53 -2.41 1.34
N LEU A 54 -0.98 -2.92 2.48
CA LEU A 54 -0.41 -2.59 3.78
C LEU A 54 1.09 -2.91 3.85
N ASN A 55 1.51 -4.07 3.33
CA ASN A 55 2.91 -4.45 3.24
C ASN A 55 3.74 -3.40 2.46
N MET A 56 3.19 -2.82 1.37
CA MET A 56 3.88 -1.74 0.65
C MET A 56 4.07 -0.48 1.51
N ARG A 57 3.14 -0.19 2.44
CA ARG A 57 3.31 0.91 3.39
C ARG A 57 4.45 0.66 4.37
N TYR A 58 4.56 -0.56 4.89
CA TYR A 58 5.68 -0.95 5.76
C TYR A 58 7.00 -0.95 4.99
N ASP A 59 7.03 -1.48 3.76
CA ASP A 59 8.23 -1.49 2.91
C ASP A 59 8.69 -0.06 2.59
N LEU A 60 7.76 0.84 2.28
CA LEU A 60 8.07 2.26 2.08
C LEU A 60 8.61 2.89 3.37
N GLY A 61 8.01 2.59 4.52
CA GLY A 61 8.50 3.03 5.82
C GLY A 61 9.92 2.54 6.10
N MET A 62 10.17 1.26 5.88
CA MET A 62 11.47 0.62 6.08
C MET A 62 12.57 1.28 5.23
N VAL A 63 12.32 1.52 3.95
CA VAL A 63 13.31 2.16 3.05
C VAL A 63 13.58 3.61 3.45
N LEU A 64 12.61 4.29 4.06
CA LEU A 64 12.74 5.64 4.63
C LEU A 64 13.29 5.65 6.07
N GLY A 65 13.68 4.48 6.60
CA GLY A 65 14.37 4.36 7.89
C GLY A 65 13.45 4.20 9.10
N LEU A 66 12.16 3.88 8.93
CA LEU A 66 11.31 3.43 10.03
C LEU A 66 11.76 2.05 10.51
N LYS A 67 11.50 1.77 11.79
CA LYS A 67 11.80 0.49 12.44
C LYS A 67 10.55 -0.33 12.76
N ASP A 68 9.41 0.18 12.34
CA ASP A 68 8.15 -0.54 12.48
C ASP A 68 8.17 -1.77 11.58
N GLU A 69 7.82 -2.93 12.13
CA GLU A 69 7.77 -4.20 11.42
C GLU A 69 6.33 -4.50 11.00
N ASP A 70 6.15 -5.01 9.79
CA ASP A 70 4.85 -5.48 9.33
C ASP A 70 4.48 -6.77 10.07
N PRO A 71 3.40 -6.77 10.88
CA PRO A 71 2.99 -7.95 11.63
C PRO A 71 2.54 -9.12 10.74
N TYR A 72 2.27 -8.85 9.47
CA TYR A 72 1.80 -9.83 8.48
C TYR A 72 2.80 -10.07 7.34
N ASN A 73 4.04 -9.66 7.52
CA ASN A 73 5.08 -9.75 6.48
C ASN A 73 5.20 -11.16 5.88
N ASP A 74 5.10 -12.21 6.70
CA ASP A 74 5.19 -13.59 6.24
C ASP A 74 4.09 -14.00 5.26
N LEU A 75 2.95 -13.29 5.25
CA LEU A 75 1.83 -13.54 4.35
C LEU A 75 1.96 -12.79 3.01
N PHE A 76 2.59 -11.61 3.01
CA PHE A 76 2.48 -10.68 1.89
C PHE A 76 3.82 -10.30 1.26
N PHE A 77 4.95 -10.55 1.92
CA PHE A 77 6.28 -10.14 1.47
C PHE A 77 6.54 -10.53 0.01
N GLN A 78 7.03 -9.59 -0.77
CA GLN A 78 7.32 -9.74 -2.21
C GLN A 78 6.14 -10.26 -3.05
N GLY A 79 4.90 -9.98 -2.61
CA GLY A 79 3.71 -10.46 -3.32
C GLY A 79 3.58 -11.99 -3.29
N LYS A 80 3.98 -12.62 -2.18
CA LYS A 80 3.85 -14.06 -1.95
C LYS A 80 2.48 -14.55 -2.40
N ALA A 81 2.45 -15.64 -3.14
CA ALA A 81 1.20 -16.20 -3.66
C ALA A 81 0.21 -16.50 -2.53
N LEU A 82 -1.08 -16.23 -2.79
CA LEU A 82 -2.15 -16.59 -1.87
C LEU A 82 -2.15 -18.11 -1.61
N ASP A 83 -2.23 -18.48 -0.34
CA ASP A 83 -2.37 -19.84 0.11
C ASP A 83 -3.56 -19.94 1.07
N GLU A 84 -4.60 -20.67 0.66
CA GLU A 84 -5.85 -20.80 1.42
C GLU A 84 -5.68 -21.56 2.75
N SER A 85 -4.52 -22.19 2.99
CA SER A 85 -4.21 -22.84 4.25
C SER A 85 -3.80 -21.86 5.37
N TYR A 86 -3.51 -20.60 5.03
CA TYR A 86 -3.13 -19.59 6.00
C TYR A 86 -4.36 -18.87 6.59
N ASN A 87 -4.26 -18.49 7.84
CA ASN A 87 -5.20 -17.58 8.48
C ASN A 87 -4.78 -16.15 8.11
N TYR A 88 -5.61 -15.48 7.33
CA TYR A 88 -5.43 -14.08 7.00
C TYR A 88 -6.05 -13.18 8.07
N PRO A 89 -5.51 -11.96 8.30
CA PRO A 89 -6.12 -10.99 9.19
C PRO A 89 -7.48 -10.53 8.66
N SER A 90 -8.32 -9.99 9.53
CA SER A 90 -9.55 -9.32 9.15
C SER A 90 -9.29 -7.99 8.44
N LEU A 91 -10.27 -7.45 7.70
CA LEU A 91 -10.17 -6.10 7.14
C LEU A 91 -9.99 -5.06 8.24
N ASP A 92 -10.70 -5.18 9.37
CA ASP A 92 -10.57 -4.29 10.52
C ASP A 92 -9.13 -4.27 11.08
N GLU A 93 -8.47 -5.43 11.17
CA GLU A 93 -7.08 -5.51 11.60
C GLU A 93 -6.13 -4.86 10.60
N LEU A 94 -6.37 -5.05 9.30
CA LEU A 94 -5.57 -4.40 8.25
C LEU A 94 -5.75 -2.89 8.26
N GLU A 95 -6.98 -2.38 8.37
CA GLU A 95 -7.26 -0.95 8.45
C GLU A 95 -6.66 -0.32 9.69
N LYS A 96 -6.73 -0.97 10.84
CA LYS A 96 -6.09 -0.50 12.07
C LYS A 96 -4.58 -0.33 11.87
N ASN A 97 -3.90 -1.34 11.36
CA ASN A 97 -2.45 -1.28 11.11
C ASN A 97 -2.11 -0.23 10.04
N PHE A 98 -2.99 -0.06 9.04
CA PHE A 98 -2.85 0.98 8.03
C PHE A 98 -2.89 2.39 8.63
N HIS A 99 -3.84 2.65 9.55
CA HIS A 99 -3.90 3.92 10.27
C HIS A 99 -2.74 4.15 11.23
N ASP A 100 -2.14 3.09 11.74
CA ASP A 100 -0.97 3.18 12.63
C ASP A 100 0.32 3.51 11.87
N ILE A 101 0.54 2.88 10.70
CA ILE A 101 1.80 3.05 9.94
C ILE A 101 1.78 4.26 9.00
N SER A 102 0.64 4.55 8.35
CA SER A 102 0.58 5.54 7.28
C SER A 102 1.00 6.96 7.70
N PRO A 103 0.58 7.52 8.87
CA PRO A 103 1.04 8.84 9.29
C PRO A 103 2.55 8.89 9.56
N LYS A 104 3.15 7.81 10.03
CA LYS A 104 4.60 7.73 10.28
C LYS A 104 5.37 7.74 8.96
N VAL A 105 4.91 6.97 7.97
CA VAL A 105 5.49 6.97 6.61
C VAL A 105 5.36 8.34 5.97
N PHE A 106 4.20 8.97 6.08
CA PHE A 106 3.97 10.31 5.56
C PHE A 106 4.95 11.33 6.17
N GLN A 107 5.16 11.29 7.48
CA GLN A 107 6.14 12.14 8.14
C GLN A 107 7.56 11.90 7.61
N LYS A 108 7.96 10.65 7.38
CA LYS A 108 9.26 10.33 6.77
C LYS A 108 9.38 10.84 5.34
N LEU A 109 8.32 10.75 4.56
CA LEU A 109 8.30 11.33 3.21
C LEU A 109 8.54 12.85 3.25
N LEU A 110 8.01 13.57 4.23
CA LEU A 110 8.25 15.01 4.37
C LEU A 110 9.70 15.33 4.81
N GLU A 111 10.35 14.44 5.54
CA GLU A 111 11.67 14.66 6.15
C GLU A 111 12.85 14.20 5.29
N VAL A 112 12.65 13.24 4.38
CA VAL A 112 13.74 12.64 3.59
C VAL A 112 14.41 13.66 2.67
N THR A 113 15.72 13.55 2.54
CA THR A 113 16.54 14.43 1.69
C THR A 113 16.78 13.85 0.31
N ASP A 114 17.27 14.67 -0.62
CA ASP A 114 17.68 14.24 -1.97
C ASP A 114 18.81 13.21 -1.91
N GLU A 115 19.76 13.40 -0.99
CA GLU A 115 20.91 12.52 -0.82
C GLU A 115 20.47 11.14 -0.34
N GLU A 116 19.57 11.08 0.67
CA GLU A 116 19.02 9.83 1.17
C GLU A 116 18.22 9.08 0.09
N LEU A 117 17.45 9.81 -0.73
CA LEU A 117 16.68 9.20 -1.83
C LEU A 117 17.57 8.63 -2.95
N ASP A 118 18.76 9.19 -3.15
CA ASP A 118 19.72 8.71 -4.15
C ASP A 118 20.53 7.50 -3.68
N GLU A 119 20.49 7.16 -2.39
CA GLU A 119 21.17 5.99 -1.87
C GLU A 119 20.72 4.72 -2.59
N ILE A 120 21.69 3.83 -2.85
CA ILE A 120 21.41 2.52 -3.44
C ILE A 120 20.62 1.68 -2.42
N PHE A 121 19.57 1.08 -2.90
CA PHE A 121 18.74 0.13 -2.16
C PHE A 121 18.47 -1.06 -3.06
N GLU A 122 19.35 -2.07 -2.97
CA GLU A 122 19.30 -3.26 -3.83
C GLU A 122 18.12 -4.16 -3.46
N ILE A 123 17.17 -4.27 -4.36
CA ILE A 123 16.01 -5.16 -4.24
C ILE A 123 16.14 -6.39 -5.14
N GLY A 124 17.21 -6.46 -5.93
CA GLY A 124 17.53 -7.60 -6.77
C GLY A 124 16.59 -7.82 -7.95
N MET A 125 15.97 -6.76 -8.46
CA MET A 125 15.06 -6.87 -9.62
C MET A 125 15.76 -7.31 -10.90
N GLY A 126 17.04 -7.01 -11.04
CA GLY A 126 17.81 -7.34 -12.25
C GLY A 126 17.31 -6.64 -13.53
N VAL A 127 16.58 -5.54 -13.41
CA VAL A 127 16.00 -4.79 -14.53
C VAL A 127 16.99 -3.73 -15.00
N PRO A 128 17.59 -3.83 -16.20
CA PRO A 128 18.73 -3.02 -16.60
C PRO A 128 18.44 -1.51 -16.77
N PHE A 129 17.15 -1.12 -16.91
CA PHE A 129 16.74 0.28 -17.03
C PHE A 129 16.29 0.90 -15.70
N ILE A 130 16.32 0.15 -14.59
CA ILE A 130 16.00 0.65 -13.25
C ILE A 130 17.30 0.76 -12.44
N ARG A 131 17.61 1.96 -11.98
CA ARG A 131 18.61 2.14 -10.94
C ARG A 131 17.94 1.87 -9.59
N GLU A 132 18.40 0.86 -8.87
CA GLU A 132 17.86 0.48 -7.57
C GLU A 132 18.27 1.50 -6.49
N THR A 133 17.47 2.56 -6.34
CA THR A 133 17.62 3.60 -5.33
C THR A 133 16.38 3.62 -4.43
N LYS A 134 16.50 4.24 -3.26
CA LYS A 134 15.36 4.46 -2.36
C LYS A 134 14.21 5.20 -3.05
N LEU A 135 14.52 6.21 -3.89
CA LEU A 135 13.51 6.94 -4.66
C LEU A 135 12.73 6.03 -5.60
N ASN A 136 13.43 5.21 -6.38
CA ASN A 136 12.78 4.31 -7.32
C ASN A 136 11.97 3.22 -6.61
N PHE A 137 12.46 2.72 -5.48
CA PHE A 137 11.70 1.78 -4.66
C PHE A 137 10.42 2.43 -4.07
N ALA A 138 10.52 3.67 -3.58
CA ALA A 138 9.34 4.42 -3.13
C ALA A 138 8.29 4.57 -4.23
N GLY A 139 8.72 4.89 -5.45
CA GLY A 139 7.83 4.96 -6.62
C GLY A 139 7.18 3.61 -6.95
N MET A 140 7.91 2.51 -6.76
CA MET A 140 7.39 1.15 -6.98
C MET A 140 6.36 0.75 -5.92
N CYS A 141 6.58 1.10 -4.65
CA CYS A 141 5.59 0.87 -3.59
C CYS A 141 4.26 1.55 -3.95
N LEU A 142 4.30 2.82 -4.36
CA LEU A 142 3.09 3.55 -4.77
C LEU A 142 2.42 2.96 -6.02
N GLY A 143 3.21 2.60 -7.03
CA GLY A 143 2.67 1.93 -8.22
C GLY A 143 1.99 0.60 -7.89
N ARG A 144 2.49 -0.13 -6.91
CA ARG A 144 1.87 -1.36 -6.42
C ARG A 144 0.57 -1.09 -5.66
N GLU A 145 0.54 -0.05 -4.83
CA GLU A 145 -0.67 0.38 -4.12
C GLU A 145 -1.81 0.69 -5.09
N ASP A 146 -1.54 1.50 -6.12
CA ASP A 146 -2.53 1.88 -7.15
C ASP A 146 -3.06 0.65 -7.90
N TYR A 147 -2.16 -0.24 -8.32
CA TYR A 147 -2.51 -1.51 -8.95
C TYR A 147 -3.44 -2.37 -8.07
N LEU A 148 -3.18 -2.46 -6.77
CA LEU A 148 -4.00 -3.24 -5.83
C LEU A 148 -5.36 -2.59 -5.59
N CYS A 149 -5.43 -1.26 -5.44
CA CYS A 149 -6.71 -0.55 -5.37
C CYS A 149 -7.58 -0.80 -6.60
N GLY A 150 -6.98 -0.78 -7.79
CA GLY A 150 -7.70 -1.10 -9.02
C GLY A 150 -8.28 -2.53 -9.03
N GLN A 151 -7.52 -3.51 -8.53
CA GLN A 151 -7.98 -4.89 -8.41
C GLN A 151 -9.11 -5.05 -7.40
N ILE A 152 -8.99 -4.42 -6.20
CA ILE A 152 -10.05 -4.45 -5.20
C ILE A 152 -11.32 -3.77 -5.75
N GLY A 153 -11.16 -2.63 -6.45
CA GLY A 153 -12.28 -1.94 -7.10
C GLY A 153 -13.00 -2.79 -8.15
N LEU A 154 -12.29 -3.66 -8.87
CA LEU A 154 -12.89 -4.65 -9.78
C LEU A 154 -13.62 -5.73 -8.99
N MET A 155 -12.99 -6.29 -7.95
CA MET A 155 -13.59 -7.34 -7.11
C MET A 155 -14.89 -6.86 -6.45
N ARG A 156 -14.94 -5.60 -5.95
CA ARG A 156 -16.18 -5.00 -5.44
C ARG A 156 -17.35 -5.17 -6.39
N ARG A 157 -17.15 -4.81 -7.68
CA ARG A 157 -18.20 -4.88 -8.69
C ARG A 157 -18.62 -6.32 -9.01
N ILE A 158 -17.66 -7.24 -9.03
CA ILE A 158 -17.93 -8.67 -9.28
C ILE A 158 -18.74 -9.28 -8.11
N LEU A 159 -18.53 -8.77 -6.89
CA LEU A 159 -19.25 -9.17 -5.68
C LEU A 159 -20.54 -8.35 -5.45
N ASP A 160 -21.03 -7.65 -6.46
CA ASP A 160 -22.26 -6.84 -6.46
C ASP A 160 -22.26 -5.64 -5.48
N TYR A 161 -21.08 -5.19 -5.04
CA TYR A 161 -20.94 -3.93 -4.30
C TYR A 161 -20.97 -2.72 -5.26
N PRO A 162 -21.42 -1.56 -4.78
CA PRO A 162 -21.27 -0.30 -5.53
C PRO A 162 -19.80 -0.04 -5.89
N GLY A 163 -19.56 0.64 -6.99
CA GLY A 163 -18.22 1.12 -7.32
C GLY A 163 -17.62 1.94 -6.17
N MET A 164 -16.30 1.96 -6.05
CA MET A 164 -15.59 2.79 -5.08
C MET A 164 -16.05 4.25 -5.21
N LYS A 165 -16.28 4.92 -4.09
CA LYS A 165 -16.45 6.36 -4.03
C LYS A 165 -15.09 7.04 -4.09
N TYR A 166 -15.07 8.31 -4.43
CA TYR A 166 -13.88 9.16 -4.40
C TYR A 166 -14.02 10.26 -3.35
N ASP A 167 -14.64 9.90 -2.22
CA ASP A 167 -14.82 10.81 -1.11
C ASP A 167 -13.46 11.08 -0.45
N VAL A 168 -13.27 12.30 0.02
CA VAL A 168 -12.09 12.72 0.75
C VAL A 168 -12.45 12.98 2.19
N ASP A 169 -11.90 12.20 3.11
CA ASP A 169 -11.95 12.51 4.54
C ASP A 169 -10.90 13.58 4.87
N GLU A 170 -11.35 14.81 5.09
CA GLU A 170 -10.48 15.93 5.42
C GLU A 170 -9.80 15.81 6.78
N ASN A 171 -10.21 14.89 7.65
CA ASN A 171 -9.54 14.63 8.93
C ASN A 171 -8.24 13.82 8.74
N ILE A 172 -8.15 13.05 7.67
CA ILE A 172 -6.96 12.30 7.32
C ILE A 172 -5.98 13.23 6.58
N LYS A 173 -4.88 13.59 7.25
CA LYS A 173 -3.91 14.57 6.71
C LYS A 173 -2.68 13.92 6.06
N TYR A 174 -2.58 12.63 6.04
CA TYR A 174 -1.46 11.82 5.52
C TYR A 174 -1.85 11.00 4.30
#